data_283505fd9f43cf48c9e8187070452a2d
#
_entry.id   283505fd9f43cf48c9e8187070452a2d
#
_cell.length_a   1.000
_cell.length_b   1.000
_cell.length_c   1.000
_cell.angle_alpha   90.00
_cell.angle_beta   90.00
_cell.angle_gamma   90.00
#
_symmetry.space_group_name_H-M   'P 1'
#
loop_
_entity.id
_entity.type
_entity.pdbx_description
1 polymer ?
#
loop_
_entity_poly.entity_id
_entity_poly.type
_entity_poly.pdbx_seq_one_letter_code
_entity_poly.pdbx_strand_id
1 'polypeptide(L)'
;MTGQPKYGLAGRLAAAWIRSKLTPLVIVASLALGAFSVWKLPREEEPQIIVPMIDVFVAMPGASAREVEERVTRPMEKLLWEIPGVEYVYSTSSPGQSMAIVRFYVGQDEEESIVRLNQKMQANFDLIPPGASQPLVKPRSID
;
A
#
# COMPACT_ATOMS: atom_id res chain seq x y z
N MET A 1 15.86 -72.34 5.27
CA MET A 1 16.71 -71.35 4.53
C MET A 1 15.85 -70.14 4.21
N THR A 2 15.82 -69.18 5.09
CA THR A 2 15.04 -67.93 4.91
C THR A 2 15.95 -66.86 4.33
N GLY A 3 15.87 -66.72 2.99
CA GLY A 3 16.61 -65.72 2.28
C GLY A 3 16.13 -64.31 2.73
N GLN A 4 16.98 -63.59 3.41
CA GLN A 4 16.72 -62.18 3.75
C GLN A 4 16.57 -61.40 2.45
N PRO A 5 15.52 -60.62 2.23
CA PRO A 5 15.37 -59.82 1.05
C PRO A 5 16.54 -58.78 0.99
N LYS A 6 17.32 -58.82 -0.12
CA LYS A 6 18.40 -57.87 -0.35
C LYS A 6 17.78 -56.52 -0.69
N TYR A 7 17.49 -55.75 0.32
CA TYR A 7 17.02 -54.38 0.13
C TYR A 7 18.12 -53.50 -0.49
N GLY A 8 17.81 -52.79 -1.55
CA GLY A 8 18.70 -51.72 -2.08
C GLY A 8 18.88 -50.61 -1.03
N LEU A 9 19.71 -49.61 -1.33
CA LEU A 9 19.99 -48.50 -0.41
C LEU A 9 18.72 -47.86 0.15
N ALA A 10 17.73 -47.61 -0.71
CA ALA A 10 16.43 -47.03 -0.29
C ALA A 10 15.66 -47.93 0.67
N GLY A 11 15.64 -49.24 0.40
CA GLY A 11 14.94 -50.23 1.27
C GLY A 11 15.65 -50.37 2.63
N ARG A 12 16.96 -50.28 2.71
CA ARG A 12 17.72 -50.30 3.98
C ARG A 12 17.44 -49.02 4.80
N LEU A 13 17.38 -47.89 4.14
CA LEU A 13 17.03 -46.59 4.77
C LEU A 13 15.61 -46.66 5.35
N ALA A 14 14.64 -47.08 4.53
CA ALA A 14 13.25 -47.25 4.96
C ALA A 14 13.11 -48.21 6.14
N ALA A 15 13.78 -49.38 6.10
CA ALA A 15 13.74 -50.37 7.19
C ALA A 15 14.36 -49.83 8.49
N ALA A 16 15.41 -49.02 8.41
CA ALA A 16 16.02 -48.34 9.56
C ALA A 16 15.03 -47.36 10.23
N TRP A 17 14.32 -46.60 9.43
CA TRP A 17 13.33 -45.61 9.93
C TRP A 17 12.06 -46.28 10.48
N ILE A 18 11.51 -47.30 9.81
CA ILE A 18 10.29 -47.99 10.25
C ILE A 18 10.47 -48.62 11.63
N ARG A 19 11.65 -49.12 11.96
CA ARG A 19 11.98 -49.75 13.24
C ARG A 19 12.53 -48.79 14.29
N SER A 20 12.74 -47.53 13.93
CA SER A 20 13.30 -46.55 14.84
C SER A 20 12.26 -46.00 15.81
N LYS A 21 12.59 -45.95 17.09
CA LYS A 21 11.77 -45.29 18.13
C LYS A 21 11.74 -43.79 17.94
N LEU A 22 12.62 -43.24 17.10
CA LEU A 22 12.66 -41.80 16.78
C LEU A 22 11.62 -41.40 15.71
N THR A 23 11.14 -42.33 14.90
CA THR A 23 10.17 -42.04 13.83
C THR A 23 8.88 -41.41 14.33
N PRO A 24 8.20 -41.92 15.36
CA PRO A 24 7.01 -41.26 15.89
C PRO A 24 7.32 -39.89 16.48
N LEU A 25 8.51 -39.68 17.05
CA LEU A 25 8.92 -38.40 17.59
C LEU A 25 9.10 -37.35 16.44
N VAL A 26 9.73 -37.76 15.34
CA VAL A 26 9.89 -36.90 14.16
C VAL A 26 8.55 -36.58 13.53
N ILE A 27 7.63 -37.51 13.45
CA ILE A 27 6.26 -37.29 12.93
C ILE A 27 5.53 -36.26 13.80
N VAL A 28 5.54 -36.43 15.12
CA VAL A 28 4.89 -35.47 16.03
C VAL A 28 5.53 -34.10 15.94
N ALA A 29 6.87 -34.02 15.88
CA ALA A 29 7.58 -32.77 15.76
C ALA A 29 7.26 -32.06 14.42
N SER A 30 7.19 -32.78 13.30
CA SER A 30 6.86 -32.20 12.00
C SER A 30 5.40 -31.72 11.93
N LEU A 31 4.46 -32.47 12.52
CA LEU A 31 3.06 -32.04 12.62
C LEU A 31 2.91 -30.80 13.51
N ALA A 32 3.61 -30.75 14.64
CA ALA A 32 3.61 -29.59 15.52
C ALA A 32 4.21 -28.36 14.84
N LEU A 33 5.31 -28.54 14.11
CA LEU A 33 5.94 -27.45 13.33
C LEU A 33 5.01 -26.96 12.21
N GLY A 34 4.35 -27.87 11.51
CA GLY A 34 3.39 -27.55 10.47
C GLY A 34 2.19 -26.77 11.03
N ALA A 35 1.61 -27.22 12.14
CA ALA A 35 0.52 -26.52 12.80
C ALA A 35 0.94 -25.11 13.31
N PHE A 36 2.13 -25.02 13.88
CA PHE A 36 2.71 -23.75 14.31
C PHE A 36 2.92 -22.78 13.12
N SER A 37 3.42 -23.31 12.00
CA SER A 37 3.62 -22.51 10.79
C SER A 37 2.31 -21.97 10.24
N VAL A 38 1.26 -22.80 10.18
CA VAL A 38 -0.08 -22.36 9.72
C VAL A 38 -0.67 -21.33 10.67
N TRP A 39 -0.44 -21.45 11.99
CA TRP A 39 -0.94 -20.48 12.96
C TRP A 39 -0.19 -19.13 12.90
N LYS A 40 1.11 -19.15 12.61
CA LYS A 40 1.95 -17.95 12.51
C LYS A 40 1.93 -17.29 11.13
N LEU A 41 1.48 -18.02 10.10
CA LEU A 41 1.44 -17.47 8.75
C LEU A 41 0.36 -16.38 8.67
N PRO A 42 0.72 -15.12 8.35
CA PRO A 42 -0.28 -14.10 8.10
C PRO A 42 -1.14 -14.55 6.91
N ARG A 43 -2.45 -14.55 7.10
CA ARG A 43 -3.41 -14.87 6.05
C ARG A 43 -3.81 -13.58 5.35
N GLU A 44 -3.01 -13.18 4.38
CA GLU A 44 -3.35 -12.10 3.46
C GLU A 44 -3.76 -12.74 2.13
N GLU A 45 -4.97 -12.49 1.68
CA GLU A 45 -5.49 -13.02 0.41
C GLU A 45 -4.79 -12.39 -0.79
N GLU A 46 -4.30 -11.15 -0.63
CA GLU A 46 -3.58 -10.42 -1.68
C GLU A 46 -2.40 -9.64 -1.07
N PRO A 47 -1.25 -9.54 -1.77
CA PRO A 47 -0.20 -8.64 -1.34
C PRO A 47 -0.76 -7.21 -1.36
N GLN A 48 -0.75 -6.53 -0.23
CA GLN A 48 -1.19 -5.13 -0.14
C GLN A 48 -0.24 -4.26 -0.98
N ILE A 49 -0.69 -3.91 -2.16
CA ILE A 49 0.00 -2.92 -3.00
C ILE A 49 -0.43 -1.55 -2.47
N ILE A 50 0.38 -0.97 -1.60
CA ILE A 50 0.12 0.36 -1.06
C ILE A 50 0.42 1.37 -2.17
N VAL A 51 -0.62 2.00 -2.67
CA VAL A 51 -0.54 3.14 -3.59
C VAL A 51 -1.15 4.34 -2.87
N PRO A 52 -0.32 5.23 -2.29
CA PRO A 52 -0.87 6.38 -1.58
C PRO A 52 -1.64 7.28 -2.55
N MET A 53 -2.90 7.54 -2.21
CA MET A 53 -3.75 8.49 -2.91
C MET A 53 -4.27 9.53 -1.92
N ILE A 54 -4.11 10.80 -2.27
CA ILE A 54 -4.46 11.91 -1.39
C ILE A 54 -5.37 12.87 -2.16
N ASP A 55 -6.52 13.18 -1.56
CA ASP A 55 -7.47 14.12 -2.09
C ASP A 55 -7.21 15.51 -1.49
N VAL A 56 -7.14 16.53 -2.35
CA VAL A 56 -6.97 17.93 -1.97
C VAL A 56 -8.19 18.71 -2.43
N PHE A 57 -8.88 19.34 -1.51
CA PHE A 57 -10.07 20.16 -1.78
C PHE A 57 -9.79 21.63 -1.48
N VAL A 58 -10.21 22.51 -2.38
CA VAL A 58 -10.16 23.96 -2.19
C VAL A 58 -11.52 24.54 -2.58
N ALA A 59 -12.17 25.22 -1.65
CA ALA A 59 -13.42 25.91 -1.94
C ALA A 59 -13.15 27.36 -2.37
N MET A 60 -13.91 27.84 -3.36
CA MET A 60 -13.94 29.23 -3.80
C MET A 60 -15.39 29.63 -4.08
N PRO A 61 -16.17 29.91 -3.01
CA PRO A 61 -17.61 30.21 -3.12
C PRO A 61 -17.89 31.37 -4.08
N GLY A 62 -18.90 31.19 -4.92
CA GLY A 62 -19.32 32.24 -5.89
C GLY A 62 -18.54 32.28 -7.19
N ALA A 63 -17.46 31.50 -7.33
CA ALA A 63 -16.70 31.43 -8.56
C ALA A 63 -17.32 30.44 -9.54
N SER A 64 -17.25 30.75 -10.85
CA SER A 64 -17.57 29.81 -11.91
C SER A 64 -16.51 28.69 -12.01
N ALA A 65 -16.86 27.55 -12.63
CA ALA A 65 -15.90 26.45 -12.82
C ALA A 65 -14.63 26.90 -13.57
N ARG A 66 -14.76 27.81 -14.54
CA ARG A 66 -13.63 28.37 -15.30
C ARG A 66 -12.71 29.23 -14.44
N GLU A 67 -13.29 30.07 -13.57
CA GLU A 67 -12.51 30.87 -12.61
C GLU A 67 -11.79 29.98 -11.60
N VAL A 68 -12.47 28.95 -11.09
CA VAL A 68 -11.84 27.95 -10.21
C VAL A 68 -10.69 27.24 -10.92
N GLU A 69 -10.87 26.84 -12.18
CA GLU A 69 -9.82 26.22 -12.97
C GLU A 69 -8.59 27.12 -13.12
N GLU A 70 -8.81 28.36 -13.58
CA GLU A 70 -7.71 29.29 -13.91
C GLU A 70 -6.97 29.79 -12.65
N ARG A 71 -7.72 30.05 -11.56
CA ARG A 71 -7.17 30.71 -10.37
C ARG A 71 -6.75 29.75 -9.25
N VAL A 72 -7.35 28.58 -9.18
CA VAL A 72 -7.11 27.59 -8.11
C VAL A 72 -6.50 26.31 -8.66
N THR A 73 -7.20 25.64 -9.59
CA THR A 73 -6.83 24.29 -10.02
C THR A 73 -5.46 24.27 -10.73
N ARG A 74 -5.25 25.11 -11.72
CA ARG A 74 -3.98 25.15 -12.47
C ARG A 74 -2.76 25.49 -11.63
N PRO A 75 -2.78 26.51 -10.75
CA PRO A 75 -1.68 26.76 -9.84
C PRO A 75 -1.43 25.59 -8.86
N MET A 76 -2.51 25.01 -8.32
CA MET A 76 -2.43 23.85 -7.43
C MET A 76 -1.80 22.64 -8.12
N GLU A 77 -2.21 22.32 -9.35
CA GLU A 77 -1.63 21.22 -10.13
C GLU A 77 -0.11 21.38 -10.28
N LYS A 78 0.36 22.58 -10.60
CA LYS A 78 1.80 22.83 -10.76
C LYS A 78 2.55 22.53 -9.47
N LEU A 79 2.01 22.97 -8.31
CA LEU A 79 2.62 22.70 -7.02
C LEU A 79 2.63 21.23 -6.68
N LEU A 80 1.55 20.52 -6.98
CA LEU A 80 1.42 19.08 -6.71
C LEU A 80 2.37 18.25 -7.56
N TRP A 81 2.59 18.62 -8.83
CA TRP A 81 3.56 17.98 -9.71
C TRP A 81 5.02 18.14 -9.29
N GLU A 82 5.34 19.18 -8.52
CA GLU A 82 6.69 19.42 -8.00
C GLU A 82 7.03 18.54 -6.78
N ILE A 83 6.05 17.81 -6.22
CA ILE A 83 6.26 16.96 -5.05
C ILE A 83 6.98 15.68 -5.47
N PRO A 84 8.14 15.35 -4.87
CA PRO A 84 8.84 14.09 -5.16
C PRO A 84 7.97 12.87 -4.85
N GLY A 85 7.91 11.93 -5.78
CA GLY A 85 7.15 10.70 -5.62
C GLY A 85 5.73 10.75 -6.16
N VAL A 86 5.27 11.88 -6.69
CA VAL A 86 3.98 11.98 -7.38
C VAL A 86 4.08 11.31 -8.75
N GLU A 87 3.15 10.40 -9.02
CA GLU A 87 3.02 9.69 -10.29
C GLU A 87 1.99 10.37 -11.20
N TYR A 88 0.80 10.69 -10.65
CA TYR A 88 -0.29 11.35 -11.38
C TYR A 88 -1.02 12.35 -10.50
N VAL A 89 -1.52 13.40 -11.12
CA VAL A 89 -2.44 14.37 -10.54
C VAL A 89 -3.67 14.45 -11.42
N TYR A 90 -4.83 14.15 -10.84
CA TYR A 90 -6.13 14.28 -11.48
C TYR A 90 -6.88 15.41 -10.80
N SER A 91 -7.35 16.38 -11.55
CA SER A 91 -8.09 17.50 -10.99
C SER A 91 -9.46 17.67 -11.64
N THR A 92 -10.36 18.22 -10.87
CA THR A 92 -11.72 18.58 -11.33
C THR A 92 -12.07 19.95 -10.78
N SER A 93 -12.53 20.82 -11.68
CA SER A 93 -13.02 22.15 -11.35
C SER A 93 -14.54 22.17 -11.47
N SER A 94 -15.20 22.53 -10.39
CA SER A 94 -16.65 22.71 -10.31
C SER A 94 -16.98 24.13 -9.87
N PRO A 95 -18.20 24.63 -10.09
CA PRO A 95 -18.58 25.95 -9.55
C PRO A 95 -18.39 25.98 -8.04
N GLY A 96 -17.56 26.90 -7.57
CA GLY A 96 -17.28 27.10 -6.15
C GLY A 96 -16.29 26.15 -5.51
N GLN A 97 -15.71 25.15 -6.24
CA GLN A 97 -14.75 24.23 -5.64
C GLN A 97 -13.81 23.58 -6.66
N SER A 98 -12.59 23.32 -6.20
CA SER A 98 -11.59 22.51 -6.88
C SER A 98 -11.30 21.25 -6.08
N MET A 99 -11.10 20.14 -6.75
CA MET A 99 -10.62 18.89 -6.17
C MET A 99 -9.44 18.37 -6.99
N ALA A 100 -8.38 17.95 -6.33
CA ALA A 100 -7.27 17.25 -6.96
C ALA A 100 -7.03 15.94 -6.24
N ILE A 101 -6.80 14.88 -7.01
CA ILE A 101 -6.41 13.56 -6.52
C ILE A 101 -4.94 13.38 -6.88
N VAL A 102 -4.09 13.24 -5.88
CA VAL A 102 -2.66 13.05 -6.04
C VAL A 102 -2.35 11.58 -5.81
N ARG A 103 -1.85 10.91 -6.83
CA ARG A 103 -1.39 9.53 -6.76
C ARG A 103 0.13 9.49 -6.69
N PHE A 104 0.67 8.80 -5.72
CA PHE A 104 2.09 8.56 -5.56
C PHE A 104 2.51 7.22 -6.19
N TYR A 105 3.82 7.06 -6.43
CA TYR A 105 4.36 5.78 -6.90
C TYR A 105 4.10 4.68 -5.88
N VAL A 106 3.91 3.47 -6.39
CA VAL A 106 3.75 2.25 -5.58
C VAL A 106 4.93 2.08 -4.63
N GLY A 107 4.64 1.76 -3.36
CA GLY A 107 5.67 1.53 -2.34
C GLY A 107 6.18 2.80 -1.65
N GLN A 108 5.61 3.97 -1.95
CA GLN A 108 5.83 5.16 -1.14
C GLN A 108 5.10 5.03 0.20
N ASP A 109 5.70 5.59 1.25
CA ASP A 109 5.06 5.67 2.55
C ASP A 109 3.91 6.70 2.51
N GLU A 110 2.72 6.29 2.99
CA GLU A 110 1.53 7.15 2.93
C GLU A 110 1.65 8.35 3.87
N GLU A 111 2.14 8.14 5.10
CA GLU A 111 2.28 9.21 6.09
C GLU A 111 3.30 10.25 5.63
N GLU A 112 4.43 9.80 5.11
CA GLU A 112 5.45 10.68 4.56
C GLU A 112 4.94 11.46 3.34
N SER A 113 4.15 10.83 2.49
CA SER A 113 3.53 11.47 1.32
C SER A 113 2.54 12.56 1.73
N ILE A 114 1.71 12.32 2.76
CA ILE A 114 0.80 13.30 3.33
C ILE A 114 1.58 14.48 3.91
N VAL A 115 2.65 14.24 4.64
CA VAL A 115 3.48 15.28 5.24
C VAL A 115 4.12 16.16 4.16
N ARG A 116 4.72 15.55 3.13
CA ARG A 116 5.33 16.28 1.99
C ARG A 116 4.30 17.15 1.27
N LEU A 117 3.11 16.61 1.01
CA LEU A 117 2.03 17.35 0.35
C LEU A 117 1.56 18.53 1.21
N ASN A 118 1.30 18.32 2.51
CA ASN A 118 0.91 19.38 3.42
C ASN A 118 1.97 20.47 3.52
N GLN A 119 3.24 20.13 3.66
CA GLN A 119 4.35 21.09 3.68
C GLN A 119 4.41 21.91 2.39
N LYS A 120 4.27 21.26 1.23
CA LYS A 120 4.29 21.97 -0.06
C LYS A 120 3.12 22.94 -0.18
N MET A 121 1.91 22.52 0.19
CA MET A 121 0.73 23.39 0.14
C MET A 121 0.81 24.54 1.14
N GLN A 122 1.32 24.31 2.34
CA GLN A 122 1.49 25.37 3.34
C GLN A 122 2.59 26.38 2.97
N ALA A 123 3.72 25.89 2.45
CA ALA A 123 4.82 26.74 2.03
C ALA A 123 4.46 27.70 0.87
N ASN A 124 3.42 27.36 0.09
CA ASN A 124 2.97 28.13 -1.06
C ASN A 124 1.54 28.66 -0.86
N PHE A 125 1.15 28.89 0.37
CA PHE A 125 -0.18 29.40 0.71
C PHE A 125 -0.46 30.78 0.13
N ASP A 126 0.56 31.58 -0.10
CA ASP A 126 0.52 32.89 -0.76
C ASP A 126 0.03 32.85 -2.21
N LEU A 127 0.14 31.69 -2.87
CA LEU A 127 -0.37 31.48 -4.23
C LEU A 127 -1.88 31.20 -4.28
N ILE A 128 -2.51 30.99 -3.15
CA ILE A 128 -3.97 30.80 -3.05
C ILE A 128 -4.66 32.15 -3.24
N PRO A 129 -5.59 32.27 -4.20
CA PRO A 129 -6.24 33.55 -4.47
C PRO A 129 -7.13 33.97 -3.31
N PRO A 130 -7.29 35.29 -3.10
CA PRO A 130 -8.25 35.83 -2.13
C PRO A 130 -9.68 35.29 -2.40
N GLY A 131 -10.35 34.82 -1.36
CA GLY A 131 -11.69 34.23 -1.45
C GLY A 131 -11.70 32.70 -1.62
N ALA A 132 -10.55 32.05 -1.80
CA ALA A 132 -10.45 30.60 -1.73
C ALA A 132 -10.15 30.15 -0.28
N SER A 133 -10.65 28.96 0.07
CA SER A 133 -10.36 28.34 1.36
C SER A 133 -8.95 27.79 1.43
N GLN A 134 -8.49 27.49 2.65
CA GLN A 134 -7.31 26.67 2.82
C GLN A 134 -7.53 25.29 2.20
N PRO A 135 -6.48 24.68 1.61
CA PRO A 135 -6.55 23.32 1.10
C PRO A 135 -6.87 22.32 2.21
N LEU A 136 -7.90 21.51 2.01
CA LEU A 136 -8.24 20.41 2.86
C LEU A 136 -7.65 19.13 2.26
N VAL A 137 -6.69 18.55 2.95
CA VAL A 137 -5.98 17.34 2.53
C VAL A 137 -6.58 16.13 3.24
N LYS A 138 -7.01 15.11 2.48
CA LYS A 138 -7.56 13.87 3.03
C LYS A 138 -6.87 12.67 2.37
N PRO A 139 -6.31 11.73 3.15
CA PRO A 139 -5.88 10.46 2.61
C PRO A 139 -7.10 9.69 2.09
N ARG A 140 -6.94 9.01 0.97
CA ARG A 140 -7.96 8.11 0.43
C ARG A 140 -7.62 6.68 0.82
N SER A 141 -8.29 6.13 1.82
CA SER A 141 -8.24 4.70 2.10
C SER A 141 -8.99 3.94 1.00
N ILE A 142 -8.36 2.91 0.44
CA ILE A 142 -8.99 1.96 -0.48
C ILE A 142 -9.27 0.72 0.37
N ASP A 143 -10.34 0.77 1.18
CA ASP A 143 -10.88 -0.39 1.89
C ASP A 143 -11.94 -1.06 1.03
#